data_d1247d87a24f20d779eb91385e109e7a
#
_entry.id   d1247d87a24f20d779eb91385e109e7a
#
_cell.length_a   1.000
_cell.length_b   1.000
_cell.length_c   1.000
_cell.angle_alpha   90.00
_cell.angle_beta   90.00
_cell.angle_gamma   90.00
#
_symmetry.space_group_name_H-M   'P 1'
#
loop_
_entity.id
_entity.type
_entity.pdbx_description
1 polymer ?
#
loop_
_entity_poly.entity_id
_entity_poly.type
_entity_poly.pdbx_seq_one_letter_code
_entity_poly.pdbx_strand_id
1 'polypeptide(L)'
;VAEAGKPGQVTIATNMAGRGTDIKLSDLVKDSGGLAIIGTERHDSRRVDRQLRGRSGRQGDPGSSQFYVSLEDNLMRLFGTERIAKMMDRMGLEEGEVIQHSMITNSIERAQKKVEENNFGIRKRLLEYDDVMNAQREVIYRRRNNSLFGERLRIDISNMIYDTCENIVLDNKAANDFKNFEFELIKYFSVTTEIDANSFESMPDKEIIDKIYKVVLSHYLNKIENNAKLAYPVIKHVYEKQREKFKRIVVPFTDGIKNLQVITDLEKAYNSNGDQLVTDFEKNISLAILDNSWKTHLRKMDELKQSVQLAVHEQKDPLLIYKLSLIHISEPT
;
A
#
# COMPACT_ATOMS: atom_id res chain seq x y z
N VAL A 1 -36.07 -9.29 2.41
CA VAL A 1 -36.19 -7.81 2.42
C VAL A 1 -37.00 -7.30 1.23
N ALA A 2 -36.81 -7.81 0.01
CA ALA A 2 -37.60 -7.39 -1.16
C ALA A 2 -39.13 -7.61 -0.97
N GLU A 3 -39.54 -8.60 -0.19
CA GLU A 3 -40.92 -8.93 0.08
C GLU A 3 -41.52 -8.16 1.29
N ALA A 4 -40.70 -7.36 1.99
CA ALA A 4 -41.17 -6.59 3.16
C ALA A 4 -42.27 -5.57 2.84
N GLY A 5 -42.51 -5.26 1.58
CA GLY A 5 -43.57 -4.38 1.11
C GLY A 5 -44.93 -5.04 0.88
N LYS A 6 -45.08 -6.33 1.15
CA LYS A 6 -46.35 -7.05 1.00
C LYS A 6 -47.21 -6.86 2.25
N PRO A 7 -48.55 -6.87 2.11
CA PRO A 7 -49.44 -6.74 3.25
C PRO A 7 -49.25 -7.86 4.28
N GLY A 8 -49.25 -7.51 5.56
CA GLY A 8 -49.13 -8.46 6.67
C GLY A 8 -47.77 -9.11 6.85
N GLN A 9 -46.76 -8.71 6.07
CA GLN A 9 -45.43 -9.30 6.13
C GLN A 9 -44.59 -8.65 7.23
N VAL A 10 -44.01 -9.47 8.11
CA VAL A 10 -43.00 -9.05 9.08
C VAL A 10 -41.64 -9.55 8.63
N THR A 11 -40.66 -8.64 8.53
CA THR A 11 -39.29 -8.96 8.10
C THR A 11 -38.33 -8.55 9.19
N ILE A 12 -37.54 -9.52 9.72
CA ILE A 12 -36.44 -9.26 10.65
C ILE A 12 -35.14 -9.20 9.83
N ALA A 13 -34.39 -8.14 10.02
CA ALA A 13 -33.15 -7.94 9.26
C ALA A 13 -32.12 -7.16 10.09
N THR A 14 -30.85 -7.32 9.75
CA THR A 14 -29.75 -6.53 10.32
C THR A 14 -29.63 -5.17 9.64
N ASN A 15 -28.77 -4.31 10.16
CA ASN A 15 -28.46 -2.99 9.58
C ASN A 15 -27.96 -3.06 8.13
N MET A 16 -27.41 -4.20 7.67
CA MET A 16 -27.03 -4.43 6.29
C MET A 16 -28.21 -4.33 5.32
N ALA A 17 -29.43 -4.63 5.75
CA ALA A 17 -30.65 -4.45 4.97
C ALA A 17 -30.97 -2.98 4.66
N GLY A 18 -30.30 -2.05 5.31
CA GLY A 18 -30.40 -0.62 5.04
C GLY A 18 -29.90 -0.19 3.65
N ARG A 19 -29.25 -1.07 2.86
CA ARG A 19 -28.66 -0.71 1.56
C ARG A 19 -28.81 -1.85 0.53
N GLY A 20 -28.89 -1.47 -0.74
CA GLY A 20 -28.79 -2.42 -1.86
C GLY A 20 -30.09 -3.06 -2.31
N THR A 21 -31.18 -3.02 -1.53
CA THR A 21 -32.46 -3.60 -1.90
C THR A 21 -33.55 -2.52 -1.95
N ASP A 22 -34.36 -2.49 -2.98
CA ASP A 22 -35.52 -1.65 -3.07
C ASP A 22 -36.75 -2.39 -2.54
N ILE A 23 -37.55 -1.72 -1.67
CA ILE A 23 -38.76 -2.25 -1.11
C ILE A 23 -39.94 -1.55 -1.82
N LYS A 24 -40.61 -2.29 -2.68
CA LYS A 24 -41.80 -1.80 -3.40
C LYS A 24 -43.03 -2.08 -2.57
N LEU A 25 -43.82 -1.03 -2.33
CA LEU A 25 -45.09 -1.14 -1.57
C LEU A 25 -46.26 -1.36 -2.52
N SER A 26 -47.17 -2.26 -2.15
CA SER A 26 -48.47 -2.39 -2.83
C SER A 26 -49.38 -1.24 -2.45
N ASP A 27 -50.40 -0.93 -3.26
CA ASP A 27 -51.35 0.17 -2.97
C ASP A 27 -52.08 -0.05 -1.65
N LEU A 28 -52.44 -1.28 -1.33
CA LEU A 28 -53.05 -1.66 -0.04
C LEU A 28 -52.17 -1.28 1.16
N VAL A 29 -50.85 -1.46 1.03
CA VAL A 29 -49.91 -1.09 2.11
C VAL A 29 -49.76 0.42 2.20
N LYS A 30 -49.74 1.13 1.05
CA LYS A 30 -49.71 2.60 1.04
C LYS A 30 -50.93 3.21 1.71
N ASP A 31 -52.13 2.70 1.38
CA ASP A 31 -53.39 3.15 1.96
C ASP A 31 -53.46 2.85 3.46
N SER A 32 -52.78 1.81 3.93
CA SER A 32 -52.71 1.42 5.34
C SER A 32 -51.63 2.17 6.14
N GLY A 33 -50.95 3.17 5.54
CA GLY A 33 -49.94 3.98 6.20
C GLY A 33 -48.48 3.63 5.85
N GLY A 34 -48.26 2.69 4.91
CA GLY A 34 -46.97 2.36 4.34
C GLY A 34 -46.12 1.44 5.21
N LEU A 35 -44.81 1.50 4.99
CA LEU A 35 -43.83 0.64 5.67
C LEU A 35 -43.49 1.20 7.05
N ALA A 36 -43.67 0.38 8.09
CA ALA A 36 -43.24 0.69 9.45
C ALA A 36 -41.84 0.10 9.71
N ILE A 37 -40.90 0.93 10.10
CA ILE A 37 -39.54 0.53 10.49
C ILE A 37 -39.40 0.59 12.00
N ILE A 38 -39.10 -0.56 12.60
CA ILE A 38 -38.86 -0.67 14.03
C ILE A 38 -37.40 -0.99 14.23
N GLY A 39 -36.63 -0.07 14.84
CA GLY A 39 -35.25 -0.30 15.22
C GLY A 39 -35.16 -0.73 16.68
N THR A 40 -34.52 -1.82 16.96
CA THR A 40 -34.33 -2.37 18.31
C THR A 40 -32.98 -1.99 18.92
N GLU A 41 -32.12 -1.31 18.16
CA GLU A 41 -30.80 -0.85 18.58
C GLU A 41 -30.42 0.42 17.83
N ARG A 42 -29.66 1.31 18.45
CA ARG A 42 -29.01 2.43 17.77
C ARG A 42 -27.60 2.04 17.29
N HIS A 43 -27.32 2.39 16.07
CA HIS A 43 -25.97 2.21 15.53
C HIS A 43 -25.01 3.30 16.06
N ASP A 44 -23.71 3.03 16.06
CA ASP A 44 -22.66 4.00 16.43
C ASP A 44 -22.64 5.25 15.55
N SER A 45 -23.21 5.17 14.36
CA SER A 45 -23.28 6.27 13.39
C SER A 45 -24.72 6.66 13.10
N ARG A 46 -25.05 7.93 13.32
CA ARG A 46 -26.37 8.52 12.97
C ARG A 46 -26.71 8.35 11.49
N ARG A 47 -25.69 8.29 10.63
CA ARG A 47 -25.89 8.07 9.20
C ARG A 47 -26.52 6.72 8.92
N VAL A 48 -26.13 5.68 9.64
CA VAL A 48 -26.69 4.33 9.47
C VAL A 48 -28.12 4.30 9.96
N ASP A 49 -28.43 4.88 11.12
CA ASP A 49 -29.81 5.00 11.63
C ASP A 49 -30.71 5.73 10.63
N ARG A 50 -30.25 6.86 10.10
CA ARG A 50 -31.00 7.60 9.07
C ARG A 50 -31.22 6.80 7.80
N GLN A 51 -30.23 6.00 7.41
CA GLN A 51 -30.32 5.11 6.24
C GLN A 51 -31.34 4.01 6.44
N LEU A 52 -31.44 3.44 7.65
CA LEU A 52 -32.47 2.47 8.01
C LEU A 52 -33.85 3.13 8.04
N ARG A 53 -34.00 4.26 8.72
CA ARG A 53 -35.26 5.04 8.75
C ARG A 53 -35.73 5.44 7.36
N GLY A 54 -34.81 5.79 6.47
CA GLY A 54 -35.05 6.15 5.08
C GLY A 54 -35.46 4.97 4.19
N ARG A 55 -35.69 3.79 4.75
CA ARG A 55 -36.36 2.69 4.05
C ARG A 55 -37.88 2.86 3.99
N SER A 56 -38.47 3.58 4.96
CA SER A 56 -39.85 4.05 4.91
C SER A 56 -39.94 5.41 4.22
N GLY A 57 -41.09 5.77 3.68
CA GLY A 57 -41.34 7.08 3.06
C GLY A 57 -40.56 7.33 1.76
N ARG A 58 -40.10 6.30 1.03
CA ARG A 58 -39.40 6.44 -0.24
C ARG A 58 -40.31 6.96 -1.34
N GLN A 59 -39.78 7.84 -2.18
CA GLN A 59 -40.48 8.40 -3.36
C GLN A 59 -41.85 9.05 -3.01
N GLY A 60 -42.02 9.53 -1.78
CA GLY A 60 -43.25 10.12 -1.32
C GLY A 60 -44.29 9.13 -0.78
N ASP A 61 -43.97 7.84 -0.72
CA ASP A 61 -44.81 6.84 -0.10
C ASP A 61 -44.98 7.13 1.41
N PRO A 62 -46.16 6.86 2.02
CA PRO A 62 -46.33 6.93 3.45
C PRO A 62 -45.45 5.92 4.18
N GLY A 63 -45.09 6.19 5.43
CA GLY A 63 -44.32 5.29 6.26
C GLY A 63 -44.01 5.87 7.62
N SER A 64 -43.66 5.01 8.56
CA SER A 64 -43.29 5.37 9.91
C SER A 64 -41.98 4.75 10.33
N SER A 65 -41.32 5.35 11.34
CA SER A 65 -40.10 4.76 11.92
C SER A 65 -40.04 5.07 13.41
N GLN A 66 -39.73 4.05 14.20
CA GLN A 66 -39.55 4.16 15.63
C GLN A 66 -38.38 3.32 16.11
N PHE A 67 -37.64 3.83 17.12
CA PHE A 67 -36.60 3.09 17.78
C PHE A 67 -36.98 2.75 19.21
N TYR A 68 -36.79 1.48 19.57
CA TYR A 68 -36.86 0.97 20.93
C TYR A 68 -35.47 0.57 21.33
N VAL A 69 -34.84 1.25 22.30
CA VAL A 69 -33.44 1.06 22.69
C VAL A 69 -33.37 0.87 24.20
N SER A 70 -32.45 0.06 24.64
CA SER A 70 -32.12 -0.13 26.06
C SER A 70 -31.04 0.86 26.50
N LEU A 71 -31.10 1.29 27.75
CA LEU A 71 -30.04 2.04 28.39
C LEU A 71 -28.78 1.18 28.66
N GLU A 72 -28.94 -0.13 28.56
CA GLU A 72 -27.85 -1.10 28.68
C GLU A 72 -27.11 -1.36 27.36
N ASP A 73 -27.62 -0.82 26.23
CA ASP A 73 -26.98 -0.95 24.93
C ASP A 73 -25.54 -0.38 24.95
N ASN A 74 -24.63 -0.99 24.15
CA ASN A 74 -23.22 -0.64 24.14
C ASN A 74 -22.96 0.85 23.96
N LEU A 75 -23.73 1.52 23.09
CA LEU A 75 -23.65 2.96 22.87
C LEU A 75 -23.90 3.76 24.15
N MET A 76 -24.87 3.34 24.94
CA MET A 76 -25.26 4.02 26.19
C MET A 76 -24.24 3.74 27.30
N ARG A 77 -23.72 2.54 27.38
CA ARG A 77 -22.65 2.14 28.37
C ARG A 77 -21.39 2.97 28.20
N LEU A 78 -21.01 3.33 26.99
CA LEU A 78 -19.81 4.13 26.70
C LEU A 78 -19.90 5.59 27.18
N PHE A 79 -21.10 6.17 27.33
CA PHE A 79 -21.26 7.63 27.49
C PHE A 79 -22.12 8.13 28.66
N GLY A 80 -22.33 7.32 29.66
CA GLY A 80 -22.85 7.89 30.89
C GLY A 80 -24.10 7.26 31.50
N THR A 81 -24.13 5.95 31.54
CA THR A 81 -25.17 5.18 32.26
C THR A 81 -25.40 5.66 33.69
N GLU A 82 -24.34 6.03 34.42
CA GLU A 82 -24.45 6.47 35.83
C GLU A 82 -25.25 7.78 36.01
N ARG A 83 -25.10 8.75 35.09
CA ARG A 83 -25.85 10.01 35.17
C ARG A 83 -27.30 9.80 34.81
N ILE A 84 -27.56 8.95 33.82
CA ILE A 84 -28.91 8.62 33.37
C ILE A 84 -29.59 7.76 34.44
N ALA A 85 -28.93 6.76 35.02
CA ALA A 85 -29.42 5.95 36.10
C ALA A 85 -29.82 6.81 37.33
N LYS A 86 -28.94 7.71 37.79
CA LYS A 86 -29.27 8.65 38.89
C LYS A 86 -30.42 9.58 38.58
N MET A 87 -30.66 9.90 37.32
CA MET A 87 -31.81 10.71 36.93
C MET A 87 -33.08 9.89 36.91
N MET A 88 -33.01 8.61 36.48
CA MET A 88 -34.15 7.69 36.55
C MET A 88 -34.59 7.39 37.97
N ASP A 89 -33.62 7.14 38.87
CA ASP A 89 -33.90 6.96 40.31
C ASP A 89 -34.64 8.17 40.93
N ARG A 90 -34.26 9.40 40.47
CA ARG A 90 -34.94 10.63 40.92
C ARG A 90 -36.34 10.81 40.35
N MET A 91 -36.61 10.23 39.19
CA MET A 91 -37.95 10.31 38.54
C MET A 91 -38.90 9.21 39.02
N GLY A 92 -38.42 8.28 39.86
CA GLY A 92 -39.23 7.20 40.42
C GLY A 92 -39.77 6.23 39.37
N LEU A 93 -38.99 5.99 38.32
CA LEU A 93 -39.36 5.10 37.22
C LEU A 93 -39.15 3.65 37.64
N GLU A 94 -40.11 2.78 37.38
CA GLU A 94 -40.01 1.36 37.65
C GLU A 94 -39.30 0.61 36.51
N GLU A 95 -38.71 -0.53 36.85
CA GLU A 95 -38.05 -1.38 35.88
C GLU A 95 -39.03 -1.92 34.84
N GLY A 96 -38.74 -1.71 33.54
CA GLY A 96 -39.62 -2.09 32.44
C GLY A 96 -40.49 -0.98 31.88
N GLU A 97 -40.49 0.21 32.47
CA GLU A 97 -41.21 1.36 31.94
C GLU A 97 -40.59 1.93 30.66
N VAL A 98 -41.46 2.27 29.68
CA VAL A 98 -41.00 2.88 28.42
C VAL A 98 -40.89 4.40 28.58
N ILE A 99 -39.69 4.90 28.54
CA ILE A 99 -39.38 6.31 28.74
C ILE A 99 -39.36 7.05 27.41
N GLN A 100 -40.27 7.99 27.22
CA GLN A 100 -40.29 8.90 26.05
C GLN A 100 -39.95 10.32 26.50
N HIS A 101 -38.66 10.66 26.54
CA HIS A 101 -38.21 11.99 26.95
C HIS A 101 -37.17 12.56 26.01
N SER A 102 -37.32 13.81 25.60
CA SER A 102 -36.41 14.50 24.67
C SER A 102 -34.97 14.56 25.16
N MET A 103 -34.78 14.62 26.48
CA MET A 103 -33.44 14.62 27.08
C MET A 103 -32.70 13.31 26.81
N ILE A 104 -33.39 12.15 26.85
CA ILE A 104 -32.76 10.84 26.55
C ILE A 104 -32.41 10.77 25.07
N THR A 105 -33.30 11.18 24.18
CA THR A 105 -33.01 11.26 22.73
C THR A 105 -31.80 12.12 22.46
N ASN A 106 -31.72 13.31 23.06
CA ASN A 106 -30.55 14.19 22.92
C ASN A 106 -29.25 13.58 23.49
N SER A 107 -29.36 12.79 24.57
CA SER A 107 -28.20 12.10 25.16
C SER A 107 -27.67 11.00 24.22
N ILE A 108 -28.55 10.23 23.60
CA ILE A 108 -28.21 9.22 22.59
C ILE A 108 -27.53 9.90 21.40
N GLU A 109 -28.09 11.01 20.89
CA GLU A 109 -27.46 11.72 19.76
C GLU A 109 -26.07 12.29 20.09
N ARG A 110 -25.90 12.81 21.31
CA ARG A 110 -24.56 13.26 21.77
C ARG A 110 -23.59 12.11 21.89
N ALA A 111 -24.02 10.96 22.40
CA ALA A 111 -23.20 9.75 22.47
C ALA A 111 -22.75 9.31 21.07
N GLN A 112 -23.68 9.19 20.12
CA GLN A 112 -23.37 8.87 18.73
C GLN A 112 -22.35 9.85 18.12
N LYS A 113 -22.57 11.15 18.32
CA LYS A 113 -21.68 12.19 17.81
C LYS A 113 -20.25 12.01 18.36
N LYS A 114 -20.11 11.72 19.64
CA LYS A 114 -18.81 11.50 20.27
C LYS A 114 -18.11 10.25 19.76
N VAL A 115 -18.84 9.15 19.50
CA VAL A 115 -18.29 7.95 18.85
C VAL A 115 -17.85 8.26 17.43
N GLU A 116 -18.67 8.98 16.65
CA GLU A 116 -18.32 9.41 15.30
C GLU A 116 -17.03 10.26 15.28
N GLU A 117 -16.88 11.21 16.21
CA GLU A 117 -15.70 12.06 16.35
C GLU A 117 -14.46 11.23 16.70
N ASN A 118 -14.58 10.29 17.66
CA ASN A 118 -13.48 9.40 18.01
C ASN A 118 -13.06 8.51 16.83
N ASN A 119 -14.02 7.87 16.17
CA ASN A 119 -13.75 7.03 15.00
C ASN A 119 -13.18 7.83 13.82
N PHE A 120 -13.61 9.10 13.66
CA PHE A 120 -13.01 10.01 12.69
C PHE A 120 -11.55 10.30 13.02
N GLY A 121 -11.25 10.59 14.29
CA GLY A 121 -9.87 10.82 14.74
C GLY A 121 -8.96 9.61 14.49
N ILE A 122 -9.44 8.41 14.80
CA ILE A 122 -8.70 7.17 14.53
C ILE A 122 -8.44 7.02 13.02
N ARG A 123 -9.47 7.16 12.18
CA ARG A 123 -9.31 7.06 10.72
C ARG A 123 -8.39 8.13 10.15
N LYS A 124 -8.45 9.37 10.65
CA LYS A 124 -7.57 10.44 10.24
C LYS A 124 -6.10 10.10 10.52
N ARG A 125 -5.81 9.61 11.74
CA ARG A 125 -4.45 9.16 12.09
C ARG A 125 -3.95 8.03 11.18
N LEU A 126 -4.81 7.03 10.89
CA LEU A 126 -4.45 5.94 9.98
C LEU A 126 -4.08 6.46 8.59
N LEU A 127 -4.83 7.43 8.05
CA LEU A 127 -4.53 8.07 6.76
C LEU A 127 -3.19 8.82 6.81
N GLU A 128 -2.92 9.55 7.89
CA GLU A 128 -1.65 10.30 8.05
C GLU A 128 -0.43 9.38 8.06
N TYR A 129 -0.53 8.17 8.62
CA TYR A 129 0.51 7.13 8.50
C TYR A 129 0.59 6.55 7.09
N ASP A 130 -0.56 6.33 6.45
CA ASP A 130 -0.61 5.72 5.12
C ASP A 130 -0.13 6.67 4.01
N ASP A 131 -0.32 7.98 4.16
CA ASP A 131 0.14 9.00 3.22
C ASP A 131 1.66 8.93 3.00
N VAL A 132 2.42 8.70 4.07
CA VAL A 132 3.88 8.54 4.00
C VAL A 132 4.24 7.29 3.19
N MET A 133 3.58 6.18 3.49
CA MET A 133 3.77 4.92 2.76
C MET A 133 3.33 5.01 1.30
N ASN A 134 2.27 5.76 1.02
CA ASN A 134 1.78 5.96 -0.34
C ASN A 134 2.79 6.73 -1.20
N ALA A 135 3.40 7.78 -0.67
CA ALA A 135 4.43 8.53 -1.38
C ALA A 135 5.60 7.63 -1.79
N GLN A 136 6.08 6.78 -0.89
CA GLN A 136 7.14 5.81 -1.18
C GLN A 136 6.68 4.73 -2.18
N ARG A 137 5.45 4.21 -2.01
CA ARG A 137 4.84 3.21 -2.90
C ARG A 137 4.74 3.71 -4.34
N GLU A 138 4.33 4.96 -4.54
CA GLU A 138 4.24 5.56 -5.88
C GLU A 138 5.59 5.62 -6.59
N VAL A 139 6.66 5.98 -5.89
CA VAL A 139 8.02 6.02 -6.44
C VAL A 139 8.47 4.62 -6.85
N ILE A 140 8.32 3.64 -5.93
CA ILE A 140 8.74 2.25 -6.17
C ILE A 140 7.92 1.61 -7.29
N TYR A 141 6.60 1.82 -7.32
CA TYR A 141 5.74 1.24 -8.35
C TYR A 141 5.99 1.87 -9.72
N ARG A 142 6.36 3.15 -9.78
CA ARG A 142 6.81 3.79 -11.02
C ARG A 142 8.08 3.14 -11.55
N ARG A 143 9.10 2.95 -10.71
CA ARG A 143 10.33 2.23 -11.08
C ARG A 143 10.04 0.79 -11.50
N ARG A 144 9.18 0.10 -10.76
CA ARG A 144 8.75 -1.26 -11.10
C ARG A 144 8.03 -1.33 -12.45
N ASN A 145 7.16 -0.40 -12.75
CA ASN A 145 6.49 -0.32 -14.05
C ASN A 145 7.47 -0.05 -15.18
N ASN A 146 8.41 0.88 -15.00
CA ASN A 146 9.46 1.13 -15.98
C ASN A 146 10.27 -0.15 -16.28
N SER A 147 10.66 -0.90 -15.24
CA SER A 147 11.34 -2.18 -15.40
C SER A 147 10.45 -3.23 -16.07
N LEU A 148 9.15 -3.29 -15.71
CA LEU A 148 8.22 -4.29 -16.23
C LEU A 148 7.94 -4.12 -17.72
N PHE A 149 7.76 -2.87 -18.18
CA PHE A 149 7.46 -2.56 -19.58
C PHE A 149 8.72 -2.29 -20.42
N GLY A 150 9.88 -2.11 -19.78
CA GLY A 150 11.17 -1.99 -20.44
C GLY A 150 11.45 -0.64 -21.10
N GLU A 151 10.55 0.34 -20.98
CA GLU A 151 10.63 1.61 -21.74
C GLU A 151 11.83 2.49 -21.33
N ARG A 152 12.33 2.37 -20.10
CA ARG A 152 13.44 3.18 -19.55
C ARG A 152 14.47 2.38 -18.77
N LEU A 153 14.41 1.06 -18.82
CA LEU A 153 15.22 0.20 -17.97
C LEU A 153 16.72 0.47 -18.12
N ARG A 154 17.22 0.60 -19.35
CA ARG A 154 18.65 0.88 -19.61
C ARG A 154 19.08 2.25 -19.10
N ILE A 155 18.21 3.25 -19.14
CA ILE A 155 18.47 4.58 -18.58
C ILE A 155 18.53 4.47 -17.03
N ASP A 156 17.60 3.74 -16.44
CA ASP A 156 17.57 3.55 -14.98
C ASP A 156 18.82 2.78 -14.51
N ILE A 157 19.25 1.74 -15.23
CA ILE A 157 20.50 1.02 -14.94
C ILE A 157 21.73 1.95 -15.09
N SER A 158 21.77 2.76 -16.15
CA SER A 158 22.84 3.73 -16.37
C SER A 158 22.96 4.74 -15.23
N ASN A 159 21.80 5.25 -14.75
CA ASN A 159 21.74 6.13 -13.58
C ASN A 159 22.20 5.42 -12.30
N MET A 160 21.77 4.17 -12.07
CA MET A 160 22.22 3.39 -10.91
C MET A 160 23.74 3.17 -10.93
N ILE A 161 24.34 2.92 -12.09
CA ILE A 161 25.80 2.80 -12.24
C ILE A 161 26.46 4.13 -11.87
N TYR A 162 25.92 5.25 -12.37
CA TYR A 162 26.45 6.59 -12.07
C TYR A 162 26.37 6.90 -10.56
N ASP A 163 25.20 6.71 -9.95
CA ASP A 163 24.99 6.94 -8.51
C ASP A 163 25.93 6.07 -7.66
N THR A 164 26.15 4.82 -8.07
CA THR A 164 27.09 3.91 -7.37
C THR A 164 28.54 4.38 -7.52
N CYS A 165 28.94 4.84 -8.71
CA CYS A 165 30.27 5.42 -8.92
C CYS A 165 30.47 6.67 -8.05
N GLU A 166 29.45 7.53 -8.00
CA GLU A 166 29.45 8.74 -7.16
C GLU A 166 29.64 8.41 -5.69
N ASN A 167 28.86 7.49 -5.15
CA ASN A 167 28.97 7.07 -3.75
C ASN A 167 30.35 6.49 -3.44
N ILE A 168 30.87 5.57 -4.28
CA ILE A 168 32.21 5.00 -4.09
C ILE A 168 33.29 6.09 -4.06
N VAL A 169 33.22 7.06 -4.95
CA VAL A 169 34.22 8.14 -5.01
C VAL A 169 34.11 9.05 -3.79
N LEU A 170 32.89 9.50 -3.44
CA LEU A 170 32.69 10.42 -2.33
C LEU A 170 33.04 9.81 -0.97
N ASP A 171 32.59 8.58 -0.72
CA ASP A 171 32.84 7.87 0.55
C ASP A 171 34.33 7.61 0.78
N ASN A 172 35.02 7.12 -0.25
CA ASN A 172 36.45 6.82 -0.13
C ASN A 172 37.35 8.07 -0.14
N LYS A 173 36.90 9.16 -0.80
CA LYS A 173 37.58 10.46 -0.68
C LYS A 173 37.42 11.06 0.71
N ALA A 174 36.21 11.01 1.27
CA ALA A 174 35.98 11.48 2.64
C ALA A 174 36.80 10.70 3.68
N ALA A 175 36.99 9.39 3.45
CA ALA A 175 37.81 8.52 4.29
C ALA A 175 39.32 8.59 3.98
N ASN A 176 39.71 9.23 2.88
CA ASN A 176 41.07 9.24 2.34
C ASN A 176 41.68 7.83 2.15
N ASP A 177 40.85 6.88 1.66
CA ASP A 177 41.19 5.48 1.50
C ASP A 177 41.17 5.05 0.02
N PHE A 178 42.28 5.27 -0.67
CA PHE A 178 42.43 4.87 -2.07
C PHE A 178 42.40 3.35 -2.29
N LYS A 179 42.91 2.55 -1.32
CA LYS A 179 42.90 1.09 -1.44
C LYS A 179 41.49 0.52 -1.39
N ASN A 180 40.66 1.05 -0.49
CA ASN A 180 39.26 0.65 -0.43
C ASN A 180 38.51 1.07 -1.68
N PHE A 181 38.80 2.25 -2.23
CA PHE A 181 38.26 2.68 -3.52
C PHE A 181 38.50 1.69 -4.65
N GLU A 182 39.77 1.24 -4.84
CA GLU A 182 40.12 0.22 -5.85
C GLU A 182 39.40 -1.11 -5.56
N PHE A 183 39.34 -1.52 -4.30
CA PHE A 183 38.65 -2.74 -3.89
C PHE A 183 37.17 -2.70 -4.19
N GLU A 184 36.52 -1.59 -3.94
CA GLU A 184 35.07 -1.40 -4.19
C GLU A 184 34.76 -1.38 -5.70
N LEU A 185 35.61 -0.79 -6.54
CA LEU A 185 35.47 -0.85 -7.99
C LEU A 185 35.54 -2.30 -8.52
N ILE A 186 36.46 -3.10 -8.01
CA ILE A 186 36.57 -4.52 -8.36
C ILE A 186 35.33 -5.28 -7.84
N LYS A 187 34.95 -5.04 -6.61
CA LYS A 187 33.84 -5.73 -5.94
C LYS A 187 32.49 -5.49 -6.61
N TYR A 188 32.18 -4.24 -6.95
CA TYR A 188 30.88 -3.87 -7.50
C TYR A 188 30.82 -3.97 -9.03
N PHE A 189 31.91 -3.63 -9.71
CA PHE A 189 31.90 -3.51 -11.16
C PHE A 189 32.83 -4.47 -11.87
N SER A 190 33.75 -5.15 -11.16
CA SER A 190 34.81 -6.00 -11.73
C SER A 190 35.73 -5.21 -12.66
N VAL A 191 36.01 -3.94 -12.34
CA VAL A 191 36.82 -3.01 -13.13
C VAL A 191 37.97 -2.50 -12.29
N THR A 192 39.13 -2.32 -12.91
CA THR A 192 40.29 -1.62 -12.34
C THR A 192 40.35 -0.20 -12.90
N THR A 193 40.96 0.71 -12.16
CA THR A 193 41.14 2.10 -12.59
C THR A 193 42.59 2.36 -12.99
N GLU A 194 42.82 3.30 -13.89
CA GLU A 194 44.12 3.85 -14.22
C GLU A 194 44.49 5.07 -13.37
N ILE A 195 43.60 5.50 -12.45
CA ILE A 195 43.81 6.63 -11.55
C ILE A 195 44.74 6.17 -10.44
N ASP A 196 45.85 6.87 -10.26
CA ASP A 196 46.78 6.65 -9.16
C ASP A 196 46.36 7.43 -7.90
N ALA A 197 46.96 7.09 -6.75
CA ALA A 197 46.59 7.67 -5.46
C ALA A 197 46.76 9.21 -5.44
N ASN A 198 47.81 9.74 -6.06
CA ASN A 198 48.07 11.19 -6.11
C ASN A 198 46.98 11.91 -6.94
N SER A 199 46.59 11.32 -8.06
CA SER A 199 45.51 11.85 -8.91
C SER A 199 44.18 11.75 -8.23
N PHE A 200 43.92 10.67 -7.46
CA PHE A 200 42.68 10.51 -6.69
C PHE A 200 42.50 11.60 -5.64
N GLU A 201 43.57 12.02 -4.97
CA GLU A 201 43.51 13.10 -3.97
C GLU A 201 43.36 14.49 -4.61
N SER A 202 44.09 14.75 -5.72
CA SER A 202 44.22 16.09 -6.32
C SER A 202 43.12 16.44 -7.30
N MET A 203 42.49 15.46 -7.95
CA MET A 203 41.45 15.71 -8.95
C MET A 203 40.10 16.07 -8.32
N PRO A 204 39.29 16.92 -9.00
CA PRO A 204 37.91 17.17 -8.59
C PRO A 204 37.07 15.88 -8.62
N ASP A 205 36.19 15.73 -7.63
CA ASP A 205 35.34 14.54 -7.48
C ASP A 205 34.57 14.20 -8.77
N LYS A 206 33.95 15.21 -9.37
CA LYS A 206 33.19 15.05 -10.60
C LYS A 206 34.01 14.48 -11.75
N GLU A 207 35.26 14.87 -11.86
CA GLU A 207 36.14 14.38 -12.94
C GLU A 207 36.48 12.90 -12.72
N ILE A 208 36.72 12.48 -11.49
CA ILE A 208 36.94 11.09 -11.11
C ILE A 208 35.69 10.27 -11.40
N ILE A 209 34.50 10.74 -10.96
CA ILE A 209 33.21 10.08 -11.18
C ILE A 209 32.98 9.89 -12.68
N ASP A 210 33.15 10.93 -13.49
CA ASP A 210 32.92 10.84 -14.94
C ASP A 210 33.88 9.88 -15.63
N LYS A 211 35.18 9.81 -15.21
CA LYS A 211 36.16 8.84 -15.73
C LYS A 211 35.78 7.42 -15.37
N ILE A 212 35.46 7.16 -14.09
CA ILE A 212 35.07 5.83 -13.62
C ILE A 212 33.78 5.37 -14.29
N TYR A 213 32.78 6.24 -14.35
CA TYR A 213 31.52 5.92 -15.00
C TYR A 213 31.68 5.51 -16.46
N LYS A 214 32.52 6.20 -17.23
CA LYS A 214 32.78 5.83 -18.63
C LYS A 214 33.42 4.43 -18.75
N VAL A 215 34.38 4.12 -17.91
CA VAL A 215 35.05 2.80 -17.90
C VAL A 215 34.04 1.71 -17.50
N VAL A 216 33.29 1.92 -16.43
CA VAL A 216 32.30 0.96 -15.94
C VAL A 216 31.18 0.74 -16.97
N LEU A 217 30.66 1.82 -17.56
CA LEU A 217 29.59 1.72 -18.56
C LEU A 217 30.06 0.96 -19.81
N SER A 218 31.30 1.25 -20.28
CA SER A 218 31.89 0.53 -21.41
C SER A 218 32.07 -0.97 -21.09
N HIS A 219 32.58 -1.29 -19.90
CA HIS A 219 32.69 -2.67 -19.45
C HIS A 219 31.35 -3.39 -19.39
N TYR A 220 30.36 -2.74 -18.86
CA TYR A 220 28.98 -3.26 -18.78
C TYR A 220 28.38 -3.54 -20.17
N LEU A 221 28.48 -2.59 -21.10
CA LEU A 221 27.97 -2.75 -22.47
C LEU A 221 28.69 -3.89 -23.22
N ASN A 222 30.01 -3.99 -23.08
CA ASN A 222 30.77 -5.10 -23.65
C ASN A 222 30.35 -6.47 -23.09
N LYS A 223 30.07 -6.53 -21.80
CA LYS A 223 29.61 -7.76 -21.13
C LYS A 223 28.23 -8.19 -21.62
N ILE A 224 27.33 -7.24 -21.81
CA ILE A 224 25.99 -7.46 -22.37
C ILE A 224 26.09 -8.01 -23.80
N GLU A 225 26.87 -7.34 -24.65
CA GLU A 225 27.05 -7.74 -26.05
C GLU A 225 27.66 -9.14 -26.16
N ASN A 226 28.65 -9.46 -25.33
CA ASN A 226 29.26 -10.78 -25.29
C ASN A 226 28.23 -11.85 -24.85
N ASN A 227 27.40 -11.59 -23.86
CA ASN A 227 26.37 -12.51 -23.41
C ASN A 227 25.32 -12.77 -24.51
N ALA A 228 24.91 -11.73 -25.24
CA ALA A 228 24.01 -11.88 -26.37
C ALA A 228 24.62 -12.74 -27.47
N LYS A 229 25.90 -12.50 -27.82
CA LYS A 229 26.66 -13.27 -28.83
C LYS A 229 26.80 -14.74 -28.43
N LEU A 230 27.08 -15.04 -27.18
CA LEU A 230 27.20 -16.42 -26.67
C LEU A 230 25.87 -17.17 -26.69
N ALA A 231 24.75 -16.50 -26.39
CA ALA A 231 23.44 -17.12 -26.36
C ALA A 231 22.80 -17.29 -27.74
N TYR A 232 23.12 -16.41 -28.69
CA TYR A 232 22.46 -16.35 -29.99
C TYR A 232 22.53 -17.64 -30.82
N PRO A 233 23.66 -18.39 -30.91
CA PRO A 233 23.69 -19.66 -31.64
C PRO A 233 22.68 -20.68 -31.14
N VAL A 234 22.47 -20.74 -29.83
CA VAL A 234 21.46 -21.63 -29.23
C VAL A 234 20.05 -21.16 -29.57
N ILE A 235 19.77 -19.86 -29.44
CA ILE A 235 18.49 -19.24 -29.78
C ILE A 235 18.15 -19.53 -31.25
N LYS A 236 19.12 -19.32 -32.15
CA LYS A 236 18.98 -19.57 -33.58
C LYS A 236 18.64 -21.02 -33.87
N HIS A 237 19.37 -21.96 -33.27
CA HIS A 237 19.12 -23.40 -33.45
C HIS A 237 17.72 -23.81 -33.01
N VAL A 238 17.26 -23.30 -31.84
CA VAL A 238 15.89 -23.61 -31.34
C VAL A 238 14.83 -22.97 -32.23
N TYR A 239 15.04 -21.74 -32.70
CA TYR A 239 14.10 -21.05 -33.59
C TYR A 239 13.93 -21.76 -34.92
N GLU A 240 15.05 -22.14 -35.57
CA GLU A 240 15.01 -22.80 -36.89
C GLU A 240 14.38 -24.21 -36.83
N LYS A 241 14.59 -24.94 -35.72
CA LYS A 241 14.12 -26.34 -35.62
C LYS A 241 12.79 -26.51 -34.88
N GLN A 242 12.42 -25.60 -33.98
CA GLN A 242 11.35 -25.85 -33.02
C GLN A 242 10.40 -24.65 -32.81
N ARG A 243 10.41 -23.63 -33.68
CA ARG A 243 9.56 -22.43 -33.54
C ARG A 243 8.06 -22.73 -33.45
N GLU A 244 7.62 -23.81 -34.06
CA GLU A 244 6.20 -24.20 -34.02
C GLU A 244 5.79 -24.79 -32.65
N LYS A 245 6.74 -25.36 -31.92
CA LYS A 245 6.50 -25.99 -30.61
C LYS A 245 6.67 -25.00 -29.44
N PHE A 246 7.61 -24.06 -29.56
CA PHE A 246 7.98 -23.19 -28.46
C PHE A 246 7.90 -21.71 -28.87
N LYS A 247 7.02 -20.95 -28.21
CA LYS A 247 6.96 -19.49 -28.32
C LYS A 247 7.93 -18.78 -27.36
N ARG A 248 8.24 -19.43 -26.25
CA ARG A 248 9.15 -18.91 -25.21
C ARG A 248 10.17 -19.96 -24.86
N ILE A 249 11.38 -19.53 -24.55
CA ILE A 249 12.48 -20.36 -24.08
C ILE A 249 12.95 -19.91 -22.71
N VAL A 250 13.51 -20.83 -21.95
CA VAL A 250 14.15 -20.57 -20.66
C VAL A 250 15.65 -20.70 -20.84
N VAL A 251 16.38 -19.64 -20.57
CA VAL A 251 17.83 -19.62 -20.64
C VAL A 251 18.40 -19.50 -19.22
N PRO A 252 19.21 -20.47 -18.77
CA PRO A 252 19.85 -20.40 -17.47
C PRO A 252 21.08 -19.47 -17.52
N PHE A 253 21.17 -18.56 -16.55
CA PHE A 253 22.35 -17.75 -16.25
C PHE A 253 22.92 -18.17 -14.91
N THR A 254 24.21 -18.28 -14.80
CA THR A 254 24.90 -18.63 -13.56
C THR A 254 26.19 -17.86 -13.39
N ASP A 255 26.50 -17.48 -12.17
CA ASP A 255 27.78 -16.92 -11.72
C ASP A 255 28.65 -17.99 -11.01
N GLY A 256 28.22 -19.26 -11.07
CA GLY A 256 28.85 -20.38 -10.35
C GLY A 256 28.31 -20.62 -8.93
N ILE A 257 27.62 -19.64 -8.35
CA ILE A 257 27.02 -19.71 -7.00
C ILE A 257 25.49 -19.64 -7.10
N LYS A 258 24.97 -18.70 -7.89
CA LYS A 258 23.55 -18.46 -8.09
C LYS A 258 23.13 -18.84 -9.50
N ASN A 259 21.94 -19.42 -9.61
CA ASN A 259 21.34 -19.74 -10.89
C ASN A 259 20.08 -18.89 -11.07
N LEU A 260 19.98 -18.20 -12.20
CA LEU A 260 18.83 -17.43 -12.61
C LEU A 260 18.27 -18.02 -13.91
N GLN A 261 16.98 -18.26 -13.95
CA GLN A 261 16.29 -18.70 -15.18
C GLN A 261 15.57 -17.50 -15.79
N VAL A 262 15.94 -17.17 -17.00
CA VAL A 262 15.35 -16.05 -17.76
C VAL A 262 14.44 -16.62 -18.83
N ILE A 263 13.19 -16.20 -18.81
CA ILE A 263 12.19 -16.54 -19.82
C ILE A 263 12.19 -15.41 -20.86
N THR A 264 12.44 -15.77 -22.12
CA THR A 264 12.43 -14.82 -23.24
C THR A 264 11.51 -15.30 -24.37
N ASP A 265 11.00 -14.36 -25.16
CA ASP A 265 10.25 -14.64 -26.37
C ASP A 265 11.24 -15.08 -27.48
N LEU A 266 11.02 -16.27 -28.03
CA LEU A 266 11.94 -16.88 -28.97
C LEU A 266 12.09 -16.09 -30.28
N GLU A 267 10.99 -15.58 -30.82
CA GLU A 267 10.99 -14.83 -32.08
C GLU A 267 11.67 -13.46 -31.90
N LYS A 268 11.36 -12.75 -30.81
CA LYS A 268 12.01 -11.48 -30.51
C LYS A 268 13.51 -11.65 -30.25
N ALA A 269 13.89 -12.68 -29.50
CA ALA A 269 15.30 -12.98 -29.20
C ALA A 269 16.08 -13.35 -30.48
N TYR A 270 15.47 -14.07 -31.42
CA TYR A 270 16.06 -14.38 -32.71
C TYR A 270 16.25 -13.11 -33.57
N ASN A 271 15.18 -12.31 -33.71
CA ASN A 271 15.19 -11.09 -34.54
C ASN A 271 16.13 -10.00 -34.02
N SER A 272 16.37 -9.97 -32.71
CA SER A 272 17.27 -9.02 -32.04
C SER A 272 18.70 -9.52 -31.86
N ASN A 273 19.07 -10.64 -32.48
CA ASN A 273 20.37 -11.28 -32.32
C ASN A 273 20.78 -11.53 -30.86
N GLY A 274 19.80 -11.83 -29.98
CA GLY A 274 20.00 -12.11 -28.56
C GLY A 274 19.83 -10.90 -27.64
N ASP A 275 19.69 -9.68 -28.14
CA ASP A 275 19.54 -8.46 -27.29
C ASP A 275 18.25 -8.53 -26.43
N GLN A 276 17.17 -9.11 -26.96
CA GLN A 276 15.95 -9.31 -26.17
C GLN A 276 16.18 -10.19 -24.93
N LEU A 277 17.02 -11.24 -25.03
CA LEU A 277 17.35 -12.07 -23.87
C LEU A 277 18.06 -11.28 -22.78
N VAL A 278 18.99 -10.41 -23.18
CA VAL A 278 19.71 -9.54 -22.23
C VAL A 278 18.75 -8.54 -21.58
N THR A 279 17.86 -7.94 -22.35
CA THR A 279 16.82 -7.03 -21.81
C THR A 279 15.91 -7.76 -20.83
N ASP A 280 15.50 -8.99 -21.11
CA ASP A 280 14.71 -9.80 -20.20
C ASP A 280 15.50 -10.21 -18.94
N PHE A 281 16.82 -10.43 -19.06
CA PHE A 281 17.71 -10.68 -17.93
C PHE A 281 17.82 -9.45 -17.03
N GLU A 282 18.12 -8.27 -17.57
CA GLU A 282 18.15 -7.00 -16.85
C GLU A 282 16.84 -6.73 -16.11
N LYS A 283 15.71 -6.94 -16.79
CA LYS A 283 14.37 -6.80 -16.25
C LYS A 283 14.12 -7.74 -15.06
N ASN A 284 14.45 -9.03 -15.21
CA ASN A 284 14.19 -10.01 -14.17
C ASN A 284 15.02 -9.74 -12.90
N ILE A 285 16.29 -9.37 -13.05
CA ILE A 285 17.15 -9.01 -11.92
C ILE A 285 16.63 -7.76 -11.24
N SER A 286 16.35 -6.71 -12.01
CA SER A 286 15.87 -5.44 -11.46
C SER A 286 14.55 -5.62 -10.69
N LEU A 287 13.61 -6.39 -11.22
CA LEU A 287 12.36 -6.70 -10.55
C LEU A 287 12.57 -7.54 -9.28
N ALA A 288 13.43 -8.56 -9.34
CA ALA A 288 13.69 -9.42 -8.18
C ALA A 288 14.33 -8.64 -7.02
N ILE A 289 15.32 -7.79 -7.31
CA ILE A 289 15.98 -6.96 -6.29
C ILE A 289 14.99 -5.94 -5.73
N LEU A 290 14.27 -5.23 -6.59
CA LEU A 290 13.30 -4.22 -6.19
C LEU A 290 12.19 -4.80 -5.32
N ASP A 291 11.63 -5.96 -5.72
CA ASP A 291 10.57 -6.62 -4.96
C ASP A 291 11.07 -7.14 -3.59
N ASN A 292 12.30 -7.68 -3.52
CA ASN A 292 12.88 -8.13 -2.26
C ASN A 292 13.22 -6.96 -1.32
N SER A 293 13.81 -5.90 -1.84
CA SER A 293 14.12 -4.69 -1.08
C SER A 293 12.85 -4.03 -0.57
N TRP A 294 11.80 -3.96 -1.40
CA TRP A 294 10.52 -3.41 -1.01
C TRP A 294 9.83 -4.24 0.07
N LYS A 295 9.84 -5.57 -0.01
CA LYS A 295 9.31 -6.45 1.05
C LYS A 295 10.03 -6.23 2.39
N THR A 296 11.35 -6.12 2.34
CA THR A 296 12.17 -5.88 3.54
C THR A 296 11.88 -4.50 4.12
N HIS A 297 11.75 -3.49 3.27
CA HIS A 297 11.37 -2.13 3.67
C HIS A 297 9.99 -2.10 4.33
N LEU A 298 8.97 -2.74 3.73
CA LEU A 298 7.63 -2.83 4.32
C LEU A 298 7.66 -3.45 5.73
N ARG A 299 8.45 -4.51 5.94
CA ARG A 299 8.61 -5.12 7.25
C ARG A 299 9.22 -4.15 8.27
N LYS A 300 10.29 -3.45 7.89
CA LYS A 300 10.92 -2.44 8.75
C LYS A 300 9.96 -1.30 9.09
N MET A 301 9.10 -0.91 8.13
CA MET A 301 8.08 0.11 8.35
C MET A 301 6.99 -0.34 9.32
N ASP A 302 6.57 -1.61 9.25
CA ASP A 302 5.61 -2.17 10.20
C ASP A 302 6.21 -2.27 11.61
N GLU A 303 7.47 -2.69 11.74
CA GLU A 303 8.21 -2.71 13.01
C GLU A 303 8.34 -1.30 13.59
N LEU A 304 8.70 -0.31 12.77
CA LEU A 304 8.76 1.09 13.18
C LEU A 304 7.38 1.59 13.65
N LYS A 305 6.32 1.31 12.90
CA LYS A 305 4.97 1.72 13.26
C LYS A 305 4.52 1.16 14.60
N GLN A 306 4.94 -0.05 14.95
CA GLN A 306 4.69 -0.64 16.27
C GLN A 306 5.53 0.02 17.37
N SER A 307 6.82 0.25 17.13
CA SER A 307 7.73 0.83 18.13
C SER A 307 7.36 2.26 18.50
N VAL A 308 6.97 3.09 17.52
CA VAL A 308 6.62 4.49 17.79
C VAL A 308 5.33 4.64 18.60
N GLN A 309 4.47 3.62 18.68
CA GLN A 309 3.29 3.67 19.54
C GLN A 309 3.67 3.78 21.03
N LEU A 310 4.82 3.27 21.41
CA LEU A 310 5.33 3.37 22.79
C LEU A 310 5.74 4.81 23.16
N ALA A 311 5.96 5.67 22.16
CA ALA A 311 6.33 7.07 22.38
C ALA A 311 5.25 7.90 23.10
N VAL A 312 4.00 7.42 23.10
CA VAL A 312 2.91 8.01 23.89
C VAL A 312 3.28 8.05 25.38
N HIS A 313 4.00 7.05 25.89
CA HIS A 313 4.44 7.00 27.29
C HIS A 313 5.46 8.12 27.62
N GLU A 314 6.19 8.61 26.62
CA GLU A 314 7.11 9.73 26.73
C GLU A 314 6.46 11.10 26.41
N GLN A 315 5.13 11.16 26.28
CA GLN A 315 4.35 12.35 25.91
C GLN A 315 4.77 12.94 24.54
N LYS A 316 5.36 12.14 23.67
CA LYS A 316 5.73 12.54 22.30
C LYS A 316 4.65 12.12 21.31
N ASP A 317 4.50 12.88 20.24
CA ASP A 317 3.57 12.51 19.15
C ASP A 317 4.15 11.35 18.33
N PRO A 318 3.50 10.15 18.34
CA PRO A 318 3.99 8.99 17.60
C PRO A 318 4.13 9.24 16.10
N LEU A 319 3.24 10.07 15.51
CA LEU A 319 3.30 10.37 14.09
C LEU A 319 4.51 11.23 13.73
N LEU A 320 4.86 12.18 14.59
CA LEU A 320 6.04 13.01 14.39
C LEU A 320 7.31 12.16 14.45
N ILE A 321 7.41 11.26 15.44
CA ILE A 321 8.55 10.34 15.57
C ILE A 321 8.60 9.40 14.38
N TYR A 322 7.46 8.87 13.94
CA TYR A 322 7.38 8.04 12.73
C TYR A 322 7.96 8.77 11.51
N LYS A 323 7.55 10.01 11.26
CA LYS A 323 8.06 10.82 10.14
C LYS A 323 9.55 11.12 10.27
N LEU A 324 10.05 11.44 11.46
CA LEU A 324 11.47 11.71 11.67
C LEU A 324 12.34 10.46 11.53
N SER A 325 11.90 9.32 12.07
CA SER A 325 12.63 8.04 11.94
C SER A 325 12.70 7.54 10.50
N LEU A 326 11.75 7.95 9.65
CA LEU A 326 11.78 7.63 8.22
C LEU A 326 12.94 8.26 7.48
N ILE A 327 13.39 9.44 7.89
CA ILE A 327 14.56 10.11 7.30
C ILE A 327 15.78 9.20 7.47
N HIS A 328 15.96 8.62 8.65
CA HIS A 328 17.07 7.70 8.94
C HIS A 328 16.95 6.32 8.25
N ILE A 329 15.72 5.84 7.99
CA ILE A 329 15.53 4.55 7.28
C ILE A 329 15.67 4.70 5.77
N SER A 330 15.38 5.89 5.24
CA SER A 330 15.47 6.18 3.80
C SER A 330 16.83 6.68 3.35
N GLU A 331 17.67 7.15 4.28
CA GLU A 331 19.07 7.45 3.99
C GLU A 331 19.85 6.14 3.98
N PRO A 332 20.51 5.78 2.88
CA PRO A 332 21.42 4.64 2.87
C PRO A 332 22.60 4.95 3.80
N THR A 333 22.73 4.19 4.88
CA THR A 333 23.97 4.10 5.65
C THR A 333 25.02 3.37 4.83
#